data_eb095f820d31b24c2f3182a132952eaf
#
_entry.id   eb095f820d31b24c2f3182a132952eaf
#
_cell.length_a   1.000
_cell.length_b   1.000
_cell.length_c   1.000
_cell.angle_alpha   90.00
_cell.angle_beta   90.00
_cell.angle_gamma   90.00
#
_symmetry.space_group_name_H-M   'P 1'
#
loop_
_entity.id
_entity.type
_entity.pdbx_description
1 polymer ?
#
loop_
_entity_poly.entity_id
_entity_poly.type
_entity_poly.pdbx_seq_one_letter_code
_entity_poly.pdbx_strand_id
1 'polypeptide(L)'
;MNPIPAYYGLLHKGTNGPDVALVQTWLNSIRDTCSWFEPLKVDGHFGPHMEKAVMEFQLRHRLNADGKVGKGTMAALFSSK
;
A
#
# COMPACT_ATOMS: atom_id res chain seq x y z
N MET A 1 0.98 -1.85 21.04
CA MET A 1 0.92 -2.65 20.18
C MET A 1 -0.06 -2.42 19.08
N ASN A 2 -0.63 -2.04 18.54
CA ASN A 2 -1.48 -1.76 17.48
C ASN A 2 -0.75 -1.60 16.19
N PRO A 3 -0.24 -2.64 15.68
CA PRO A 3 0.57 -2.58 14.48
C PRO A 3 -0.21 -2.13 13.25
N ILE A 4 -1.51 -2.32 13.26
CA ILE A 4 -2.32 -1.91 12.12
C ILE A 4 -3.10 -0.67 12.51
N PRO A 5 -2.87 0.45 11.85
CA PRO A 5 -3.60 1.67 12.21
C PRO A 5 -5.09 1.50 11.98
N ALA A 6 -5.85 2.30 12.64
CA ALA A 6 -7.28 2.30 12.44
C ALA A 6 -7.57 2.53 10.98
N TYR A 7 -8.41 1.69 10.43
CA TYR A 7 -8.68 1.75 9.03
C TYR A 7 -10.14 2.15 8.83
N TYR A 8 -10.34 3.22 8.16
CA TYR A 8 -11.67 3.80 8.07
C TYR A 8 -12.27 3.73 6.69
N GLY A 9 -11.67 3.04 5.81
CA GLY A 9 -12.24 2.95 4.50
C GLY A 9 -11.24 2.43 3.50
N LEU A 10 -11.66 2.40 2.29
CA LEU A 10 -10.87 1.88 1.20
C LEU A 10 -10.00 2.99 0.65
N LEU A 11 -8.71 2.74 0.55
CA LEU A 11 -7.81 3.68 -0.11
C LEU A 11 -7.71 3.29 -1.58
N HIS A 12 -7.82 4.28 -2.43
CA HIS A 12 -7.77 4.03 -3.87
C HIS A 12 -7.27 5.28 -4.58
N LYS A 13 -7.07 5.17 -5.88
CA LYS A 13 -6.60 6.30 -6.66
C LYS A 13 -7.52 7.49 -6.43
N GLY A 14 -6.95 8.62 -6.07
CA GLY A 14 -7.68 9.82 -5.73
C GLY A 14 -7.78 10.10 -4.24
N THR A 15 -7.48 9.10 -3.39
CA THR A 15 -7.50 9.30 -1.95
C THR A 15 -6.26 10.08 -1.52
N ASN A 16 -6.43 11.01 -0.59
CA ASN A 16 -5.33 11.77 -0.03
C ASN A 16 -5.39 11.71 1.48
N GLY A 17 -4.24 11.79 2.12
CA GLY A 17 -4.20 11.89 3.56
C GLY A 17 -3.08 11.09 4.19
N PRO A 18 -2.99 11.13 5.52
CA PRO A 18 -1.90 10.46 6.24
C PRO A 18 -1.94 8.94 6.11
N ASP A 19 -3.12 8.37 5.92
CA ASP A 19 -3.21 6.92 5.73
C ASP A 19 -2.52 6.50 4.43
N VAL A 20 -2.66 7.32 3.39
CA VAL A 20 -2.00 7.06 2.13
C VAL A 20 -0.48 7.17 2.30
N ALA A 21 -0.03 8.19 3.01
CA ALA A 21 1.40 8.36 3.26
C ALA A 21 1.97 7.17 4.02
N LEU A 22 1.22 6.65 4.97
CA LEU A 22 1.64 5.49 5.73
C LEU A 22 1.82 4.26 4.83
N VAL A 23 0.87 4.03 3.94
CA VAL A 23 0.95 2.91 3.02
C VAL A 23 2.13 3.09 2.07
N GLN A 24 2.35 4.30 1.59
CA GLN A 24 3.49 4.59 0.73
C GLN A 24 4.80 4.26 1.43
N THR A 25 4.92 4.67 2.69
CA THR A 25 6.10 4.37 3.49
C THR A 25 6.30 2.87 3.64
N TRP A 26 5.21 2.17 3.91
CA TRP A 26 5.28 0.73 4.11
C TRP A 26 5.68 -0.01 2.84
N LEU A 27 5.10 0.39 1.70
CA LEU A 27 5.46 -0.21 0.43
C LEU A 27 6.93 0.01 0.11
N ASN A 28 7.44 1.21 0.33
CA ASN A 28 8.86 1.49 0.12
C ASN A 28 9.73 0.66 1.04
N SER A 29 9.26 0.39 2.23
CA SER A 29 10.00 -0.39 3.21
C SER A 29 10.17 -1.83 2.76
N ILE A 30 9.11 -2.45 2.26
CA ILE A 30 9.23 -3.83 1.78
C ILE A 30 9.94 -3.90 0.44
N ARG A 31 10.00 -2.81 -0.30
CA ARG A 31 10.72 -2.75 -1.55
C ARG A 31 12.20 -3.01 -1.37
N ASP A 32 12.72 -2.71 -0.20
CA ASP A 32 14.14 -2.97 0.08
C ASP A 32 14.49 -4.42 -0.09
N THR A 33 13.54 -5.31 0.05
CA THR A 33 13.80 -6.74 -0.10
C THR A 33 13.40 -7.28 -1.46
N CYS A 34 12.56 -6.55 -2.20
CA CYS A 34 12.18 -7.01 -3.53
C CYS A 34 11.84 -5.81 -4.41
N SER A 35 12.74 -5.37 -5.20
CA SER A 35 12.61 -4.16 -6.00
C SER A 35 11.74 -4.37 -7.22
N TRP A 36 10.51 -4.76 -7.06
CA TRP A 36 9.64 -5.04 -8.20
C TRP A 36 8.77 -3.84 -8.58
N PHE A 37 8.98 -2.72 -7.97
CA PHE A 37 8.31 -1.49 -8.40
C PHE A 37 9.22 -0.31 -8.08
N GLU A 38 8.94 0.83 -8.69
CA GLU A 38 9.73 2.03 -8.45
C GLU A 38 9.41 2.63 -7.10
N PRO A 39 10.38 3.26 -6.45
CA PRO A 39 10.11 3.89 -5.15
C PRO A 39 8.97 4.89 -5.26
N LEU A 40 8.12 4.90 -4.27
CA LEU A 40 7.00 5.82 -4.22
C LEU A 40 7.41 7.09 -3.50
N LYS A 41 6.87 8.21 -3.97
CA LYS A 41 7.02 9.46 -3.27
C LYS A 41 6.03 9.45 -2.12
N VAL A 42 6.50 9.68 -0.91
CA VAL A 42 5.62 9.67 0.26
C VAL A 42 5.03 11.06 0.40
N ASP A 43 3.94 11.28 -0.31
CA ASP A 43 3.29 12.58 -0.34
C ASP A 43 1.83 12.52 0.11
N GLY A 44 1.35 11.35 0.50
CA GLY A 44 -0.03 11.20 0.94
C GLY A 44 -1.05 11.25 -0.17
N HIS A 45 -0.59 11.14 -1.40
CA HIS A 45 -1.46 11.24 -2.57
C HIS A 45 -1.46 9.92 -3.33
N PHE A 46 -2.63 9.32 -3.45
CA PHE A 46 -2.76 8.03 -4.12
C PHE A 46 -2.97 8.27 -5.61
N GLY A 47 -1.89 8.24 -6.35
CA GLY A 47 -1.94 8.46 -7.78
C GLY A 47 -1.78 7.16 -8.56
N PRO A 48 -1.67 7.25 -9.89
CA PRO A 48 -1.56 6.05 -10.72
C PRO A 48 -0.30 5.24 -10.45
N HIS A 49 0.78 5.88 -10.07
CA HIS A 49 2.02 5.18 -9.76
C HIS A 49 1.85 4.31 -8.51
N MET A 50 1.20 4.85 -7.49
CA MET A 50 0.92 4.09 -6.29
C MET A 50 -0.08 2.97 -6.56
N GLU A 51 -1.08 3.25 -7.38
CA GLU A 51 -2.05 2.21 -7.75
C GLU A 51 -1.34 1.02 -8.37
N LYS A 52 -0.40 1.27 -9.25
CA LYS A 52 0.35 0.21 -9.90
C LYS A 52 1.17 -0.59 -8.88
N ALA A 53 1.80 0.10 -7.94
CA ALA A 53 2.59 -0.57 -6.90
C ALA A 53 1.70 -1.44 -6.02
N VAL A 54 0.51 -0.95 -5.69
CA VAL A 54 -0.44 -1.71 -4.89
C VAL A 54 -0.88 -2.98 -5.64
N MET A 55 -1.16 -2.85 -6.93
CA MET A 55 -1.55 -4.01 -7.72
C MET A 55 -0.45 -5.07 -7.77
N GLU A 56 0.80 -4.64 -7.93
CA GLU A 56 1.93 -5.57 -7.94
C GLU A 56 2.04 -6.28 -6.59
N PHE A 57 1.90 -5.54 -5.51
CA PHE A 57 1.93 -6.13 -4.18
C PHE A 57 0.83 -7.16 -4.03
N GLN A 58 -0.37 -6.82 -4.47
CA GLN A 58 -1.51 -7.72 -4.36
C GLN A 58 -1.29 -9.01 -5.14
N LEU A 59 -0.76 -8.89 -6.35
CA LEU A 59 -0.47 -10.07 -7.17
C LEU A 59 0.53 -10.98 -6.48
N ARG A 60 1.57 -10.41 -5.90
CA ARG A 60 2.61 -11.20 -5.27
C ARG A 60 2.14 -11.87 -3.99
N HIS A 61 1.09 -11.35 -3.38
CA HIS A 61 0.53 -11.93 -2.17
C HIS A 61 -0.77 -12.68 -2.42
N ARG A 62 -1.08 -12.94 -3.70
CA ARG A 62 -2.27 -13.69 -4.09
C ARG A 62 -3.56 -13.05 -3.62
N LEU A 63 -3.57 -11.74 -3.61
CA LEU A 63 -4.75 -10.98 -3.29
C LEU A 63 -5.43 -10.56 -4.59
N ASN A 64 -6.67 -10.10 -4.47
CA ASN A 64 -7.37 -9.55 -5.61
C ASN A 64 -6.67 -8.24 -6.01
N ALA A 65 -6.09 -8.22 -7.19
CA ALA A 65 -5.28 -7.09 -7.63
C ALA A 65 -6.15 -6.00 -8.24
N ASP A 66 -6.91 -5.34 -7.39
CA ASP A 66 -7.81 -4.27 -7.81
C ASP A 66 -7.21 -2.87 -7.64
N GLY A 67 -5.99 -2.79 -7.11
CA GLY A 67 -5.32 -1.51 -6.93
C GLY A 67 -5.85 -0.70 -5.75
N LYS A 68 -6.72 -1.28 -4.96
CA LYS A 68 -7.31 -0.60 -3.81
C LYS A 68 -6.80 -1.23 -2.53
N VAL A 69 -6.55 -0.39 -1.54
CA VAL A 69 -6.04 -0.88 -0.26
C VAL A 69 -7.20 -1.04 0.69
N GLY A 70 -7.72 -2.25 0.76
CA GLY A 70 -8.78 -2.59 1.70
C GLY A 70 -8.20 -3.27 2.92
N LYS A 71 -9.08 -3.82 3.75
CA LYS A 71 -8.68 -4.46 4.98
C LYS A 71 -7.70 -5.60 4.76
N GLY A 72 -7.97 -6.44 3.78
CA GLY A 72 -7.10 -7.57 3.48
C GLY A 72 -5.73 -7.15 2.99
N THR A 73 -5.68 -6.17 2.11
CA THR A 73 -4.41 -5.65 1.61
C THR A 73 -3.63 -4.98 2.72
N MET A 74 -4.31 -4.22 3.58
CA MET A 74 -3.67 -3.56 4.69
C MET A 74 -3.06 -4.57 5.65
N ALA A 75 -3.79 -5.63 5.96
CA ALA A 75 -3.29 -6.67 6.86
C ALA A 75 -2.08 -7.37 6.26
N ALA A 76 -2.13 -7.70 4.97
CA ALA A 76 -1.01 -8.35 4.31
C ALA A 76 0.21 -7.44 4.28
N LEU A 77 -0.01 -6.16 4.04
CA LEU A 77 1.07 -5.19 3.95
C LEU A 77 1.81 -5.07 5.28
N PHE A 78 1.08 -4.97 6.37
CA PHE A 78 1.73 -4.85 7.69
C PHE A 78 2.35 -6.15 8.15
N SER A 79 1.89 -7.29 7.66
CA SER A 79 2.51 -8.56 8.00
C SER A 79 3.74 -8.87 7.17
N SER A 80 3.98 -8.12 6.12
CA SER A 80 5.09 -8.40 5.21
C SER A 80 6.43 -7.97 5.77
N LYS A 81 6.42 -7.21 6.82
CA LYS A 81 7.65 -6.84 7.48
C LYS A 81 7.88 -7.70 8.69
#